data_d1c172b5f53affbe02ff06183285659d
#
_entry.id   d1c172b5f53affbe02ff06183285659d
#
_cell.length_a   1.000
_cell.length_b   1.000
_cell.length_c   1.000
_cell.angle_alpha   90.00
_cell.angle_beta   90.00
_cell.angle_gamma   90.00
#
_symmetry.space_group_name_H-M   'P 1'
#
loop_
_entity.id
_entity.type
_entity.pdbx_description
1 polymer ?
#
loop_
_entity_poly.entity_id
_entity_poly.type
_entity_poly.pdbx_seq_one_letter_code
_entity_poly.pdbx_strand_id
1 'polypeptide(L)'
;SEAAESWNSAAGESVVSVAAEEEEIADSGLKTYGVLTRNQETATPGDCFSQDITDAVEKGETYKFSFWAKLSDDYKDAPEEQRNVEFAPFYVSGGEATYLGSYSAGILSGDCTKTLKAGEWTKYEGTFKIPKAADQVVIRIIEQGTNYGQGDCVKGTYYVTGVSMNKIEREKPSIEKDIPDWKESVKAALGNDVVAGTAVTGDEINDDTLMELVEKHFNAVTLGNELKPDALFNYQLEDKVNTKTIQFKGQDLEVPVVNEAGDSLDFSRADKLINKICEWNNENPDNKIRIRGHVLVWHSQ
;
A
#
# COMPACT_ATOMS: atom_id res chain seq x y z
N SER A 1 -29.63 -3.47 11.65
CA SER A 1 -29.88 -2.25 10.84
C SER A 1 -28.73 -1.24 10.89
N GLU A 2 -27.85 -1.26 11.89
CA GLU A 2 -26.71 -0.33 11.97
C GLU A 2 -25.68 -0.53 10.84
N ALA A 3 -25.50 -1.76 10.36
CA ALA A 3 -24.55 -2.03 9.27
C ALA A 3 -24.98 -1.48 7.90
N ALA A 4 -26.26 -1.24 7.69
CA ALA A 4 -26.78 -0.69 6.43
C ALA A 4 -26.56 0.83 6.30
N GLU A 5 -26.48 1.55 7.41
CA GLU A 5 -26.30 3.01 7.40
C GLU A 5 -24.90 3.41 6.88
N SER A 6 -23.93 2.49 6.93
CA SER A 6 -22.56 2.72 6.47
C SER A 6 -22.32 2.37 4.99
N TRP A 7 -23.27 1.67 4.34
CA TRP A 7 -23.13 1.26 2.94
C TRP A 7 -23.95 2.15 2.03
N ASN A 8 -23.29 2.72 1.04
CA ASN A 8 -23.90 3.62 0.07
C ASN A 8 -23.84 3.02 -1.34
N SER A 9 -24.81 3.39 -2.16
CA SER A 9 -24.65 3.36 -3.61
C SER A 9 -24.17 4.76 -4.02
N ALA A 10 -23.06 4.83 -4.72
CA ALA A 10 -22.46 6.13 -5.05
C ALA A 10 -23.19 6.88 -6.18
N ALA A 11 -24.09 6.25 -6.92
CA ALA A 11 -24.71 6.82 -8.13
C ALA A 11 -26.15 7.31 -7.99
N GLY A 12 -26.70 7.39 -6.82
CA GLY A 12 -27.97 8.11 -6.58
C GLY A 12 -29.28 7.48 -7.09
N GLU A 13 -29.25 6.49 -7.97
CA GLU A 13 -30.44 5.79 -8.49
C GLU A 13 -30.61 4.37 -7.93
N SER A 14 -29.54 3.74 -7.50
CA SER A 14 -29.55 2.43 -6.86
C SER A 14 -29.69 2.59 -5.35
N VAL A 15 -30.66 1.92 -4.76
CA VAL A 15 -30.88 1.94 -3.32
C VAL A 15 -30.30 0.69 -2.70
N VAL A 16 -29.41 0.87 -1.73
CA VAL A 16 -28.95 -0.24 -0.88
C VAL A 16 -29.98 -0.44 0.24
N SER A 17 -30.56 -1.63 0.29
CA SER A 17 -31.45 -2.05 1.35
C SER A 17 -30.92 -3.29 2.05
N VAL A 18 -31.53 -3.69 3.17
CA VAL A 18 -31.17 -4.89 3.92
C VAL A 18 -32.34 -5.86 3.91
N ALA A 19 -32.05 -7.12 3.64
CA ALA A 19 -32.99 -8.23 3.77
C ALA A 19 -32.42 -9.31 4.70
N ALA A 20 -33.27 -10.25 5.12
CA ALA A 20 -32.88 -11.36 5.98
C ALA A 20 -33.52 -12.66 5.49
N GLU A 21 -32.82 -13.79 5.72
CA GLU A 21 -33.32 -15.15 5.52
C GLU A 21 -33.55 -15.83 6.88
N GLU A 22 -34.37 -16.90 6.88
CA GLU A 22 -34.62 -17.68 8.10
C GLU A 22 -33.39 -18.50 8.50
N GLU A 23 -32.64 -18.97 7.51
CA GLU A 23 -31.44 -19.79 7.68
C GLU A 23 -30.16 -18.97 7.49
N GLU A 24 -29.06 -19.52 7.93
CA GLU A 24 -27.74 -18.95 7.72
C GLU A 24 -27.37 -18.94 6.23
N ILE A 25 -26.83 -17.81 5.76
CA ILE A 25 -26.45 -17.61 4.37
C ILE A 25 -25.09 -18.28 4.13
N ALA A 26 -25.09 -19.39 3.41
CA ALA A 26 -23.90 -20.19 3.17
C ALA A 26 -23.12 -20.43 4.49
N ASP A 27 -21.79 -20.30 4.49
CA ASP A 27 -20.96 -20.42 5.70
C ASP A 27 -20.56 -19.01 6.24
N SER A 28 -21.42 -18.01 6.09
CA SER A 28 -21.12 -16.63 6.49
C SER A 28 -21.29 -16.36 7.98
N GLY A 29 -22.03 -17.21 8.69
CA GLY A 29 -22.46 -16.98 10.06
C GLY A 29 -23.58 -15.93 10.19
N LEU A 30 -24.11 -15.43 9.08
CA LEU A 30 -25.08 -14.33 9.04
C LEU A 30 -26.40 -14.76 8.39
N LYS A 31 -27.47 -14.08 8.76
CA LYS A 31 -28.82 -14.23 8.17
C LYS A 31 -29.26 -12.98 7.40
N THR A 32 -28.48 -11.91 7.44
CA THR A 32 -28.76 -10.64 6.80
C THR A 32 -27.83 -10.35 5.65
N TYR A 33 -28.32 -9.69 4.63
CA TYR A 33 -27.54 -9.31 3.46
C TYR A 33 -27.99 -7.95 2.90
N GLY A 34 -27.05 -7.28 2.26
CA GLY A 34 -27.33 -6.08 1.48
C GLY A 34 -27.94 -6.46 0.13
N VAL A 35 -28.85 -5.63 -0.33
CA VAL A 35 -29.59 -5.77 -1.59
C VAL A 35 -29.35 -4.51 -2.41
N LEU A 36 -28.86 -4.66 -3.64
CA LEU A 36 -28.76 -3.58 -4.60
C LEU A 36 -29.47 -3.96 -5.88
N THR A 37 -30.50 -3.18 -6.25
CA THR A 37 -31.28 -3.38 -7.46
C THR A 37 -30.90 -2.33 -8.49
N ARG A 38 -30.47 -2.78 -9.66
CA ARG A 38 -30.20 -1.96 -10.81
C ARG A 38 -31.43 -1.94 -11.72
N ASN A 39 -31.95 -0.73 -11.98
CA ASN A 39 -33.15 -0.52 -12.79
C ASN A 39 -32.86 -0.08 -14.22
N GLN A 40 -31.58 0.00 -14.60
CA GLN A 40 -31.11 0.46 -15.91
C GLN A 40 -30.31 -0.65 -16.63
N GLU A 41 -30.21 -0.56 -17.95
CA GLU A 41 -29.47 -1.50 -18.80
C GLU A 41 -28.03 -1.05 -19.08
N THR A 42 -27.65 0.12 -18.56
CA THR A 42 -26.29 0.63 -18.64
C THR A 42 -25.72 0.79 -17.26
N ALA A 43 -24.64 0.09 -16.98
CA ALA A 43 -23.94 0.15 -15.71
C ALA A 43 -23.26 1.51 -15.52
N THR A 44 -23.27 1.99 -14.30
CA THR A 44 -22.43 3.13 -13.88
C THR A 44 -21.51 2.69 -12.74
N PRO A 45 -20.29 3.27 -12.64
CA PRO A 45 -19.35 2.90 -11.59
C PRO A 45 -19.85 3.11 -10.16
N GLY A 46 -20.94 3.87 -10.01
CA GLY A 46 -21.57 4.13 -8.73
C GLY A 46 -22.67 3.13 -8.33
N ASP A 47 -23.08 2.24 -9.25
CA ASP A 47 -24.04 1.16 -8.94
C ASP A 47 -23.33 0.00 -8.20
N CYS A 48 -22.86 0.26 -7.00
CA CYS A 48 -22.07 -0.67 -6.22
C CYS A 48 -22.36 -0.56 -4.72
N PHE A 49 -22.06 -1.62 -3.97
CA PHE A 49 -21.92 -1.49 -2.53
C PHE A 49 -20.60 -0.77 -2.27
N SER A 50 -20.64 0.39 -1.64
CA SER A 50 -19.45 1.16 -1.30
C SER A 50 -19.44 1.59 0.16
N GLN A 51 -18.25 1.61 0.75
CA GLN A 51 -18.01 2.07 2.11
C GLN A 51 -16.67 2.76 2.20
N ASP A 52 -16.66 3.96 2.78
CA ASP A 52 -15.43 4.62 3.20
C ASP A 52 -14.89 3.93 4.46
N ILE A 53 -13.67 3.46 4.39
CA ILE A 53 -12.99 2.75 5.47
C ILE A 53 -11.72 3.47 5.94
N THR A 54 -11.55 4.73 5.58
CA THR A 54 -10.33 5.51 5.83
C THR A 54 -9.91 5.46 7.30
N ASP A 55 -10.87 5.67 8.20
CA ASP A 55 -10.60 5.68 9.65
C ASP A 55 -10.47 4.27 10.27
N ALA A 56 -10.80 3.23 9.51
CA ALA A 56 -10.76 1.83 9.97
C ALA A 56 -9.49 1.08 9.56
N VAL A 57 -8.65 1.70 8.73
CA VAL A 57 -7.44 1.06 8.17
C VAL A 57 -6.20 1.90 8.37
N GLU A 58 -5.04 1.22 8.44
CA GLU A 58 -3.73 1.86 8.58
C GLU A 58 -3.00 1.89 7.24
N LYS A 59 -2.45 3.05 6.88
CA LYS A 59 -1.66 3.24 5.65
C LYS A 59 -0.43 2.34 5.63
N GLY A 60 -0.20 1.66 4.51
CA GLY A 60 0.93 0.75 4.32
C GLY A 60 0.68 -0.69 4.79
N GLU A 61 -0.35 -0.93 5.60
CA GLU A 61 -0.69 -2.25 6.12
C GLU A 61 -1.49 -3.08 5.12
N THR A 62 -1.49 -4.39 5.32
CA THR A 62 -2.21 -5.34 4.48
C THR A 62 -3.36 -5.96 5.27
N TYR A 63 -4.51 -6.03 4.63
CA TYR A 63 -5.73 -6.60 5.20
C TYR A 63 -6.16 -7.81 4.39
N LYS A 64 -6.61 -8.86 5.07
CA LYS A 64 -7.37 -9.93 4.46
C LYS A 64 -8.82 -9.47 4.35
N PHE A 65 -9.39 -9.47 3.14
CA PHE A 65 -10.81 -9.26 2.95
C PHE A 65 -11.54 -10.57 2.67
N SER A 66 -12.82 -10.62 3.03
CA SER A 66 -13.73 -11.65 2.56
C SER A 66 -15.16 -11.12 2.49
N PHE A 67 -15.96 -11.68 1.62
CA PHE A 67 -17.40 -11.45 1.51
C PHE A 67 -18.05 -12.57 0.69
N TRP A 68 -19.37 -12.58 0.70
CA TRP A 68 -20.18 -13.42 -0.16
C TRP A 68 -21.01 -12.56 -1.08
N ALA A 69 -21.15 -12.95 -2.33
CA ALA A 69 -22.01 -12.29 -3.31
C ALA A 69 -22.91 -13.29 -4.03
N LYS A 70 -24.11 -12.84 -4.42
CA LYS A 70 -25.08 -13.61 -5.19
C LYS A 70 -25.76 -12.69 -6.20
N LEU A 71 -26.01 -13.19 -7.40
CA LEU A 71 -26.85 -12.55 -8.40
C LEU A 71 -28.26 -13.14 -8.35
N SER A 72 -29.28 -12.30 -8.58
CA SER A 72 -30.67 -12.78 -8.70
C SER A 72 -30.89 -13.63 -9.94
N ASP A 73 -32.07 -14.25 -10.03
CA ASP A 73 -32.45 -15.06 -11.19
C ASP A 73 -32.58 -14.23 -12.48
N ASP A 74 -32.65 -12.90 -12.39
CA ASP A 74 -32.60 -11.98 -13.53
C ASP A 74 -31.35 -12.16 -14.39
N TYR A 75 -30.28 -12.67 -13.81
CA TYR A 75 -28.99 -12.93 -14.46
C TYR A 75 -28.86 -14.33 -15.09
N LYS A 76 -29.92 -15.17 -15.02
CA LYS A 76 -29.84 -16.57 -15.42
C LYS A 76 -29.43 -16.76 -16.88
N ASP A 77 -29.95 -15.93 -17.77
CA ASP A 77 -29.71 -15.99 -19.21
C ASP A 77 -28.70 -14.91 -19.68
N ALA A 78 -28.09 -14.19 -18.76
CA ALA A 78 -27.10 -13.18 -19.07
C ALA A 78 -25.77 -13.81 -19.52
N PRO A 79 -25.05 -13.17 -20.48
CA PRO A 79 -23.72 -13.60 -20.85
C PRO A 79 -22.73 -13.50 -19.69
N GLU A 80 -21.62 -14.25 -19.75
CA GLU A 80 -20.66 -14.33 -18.65
C GLU A 80 -20.08 -12.98 -18.26
N GLU A 81 -19.78 -12.13 -19.23
CA GLU A 81 -19.26 -10.77 -19.01
C GLU A 81 -20.20 -9.88 -18.18
N GLN A 82 -21.51 -10.16 -18.19
CA GLN A 82 -22.50 -9.43 -17.40
C GLN A 82 -22.82 -10.11 -16.05
N ARG A 83 -22.04 -11.11 -15.66
CA ARG A 83 -22.18 -11.85 -14.39
C ARG A 83 -20.94 -11.74 -13.50
N ASN A 84 -20.05 -10.82 -13.83
CA ASN A 84 -18.83 -10.60 -13.06
C ASN A 84 -19.11 -9.67 -11.89
N VAL A 85 -18.80 -10.16 -10.69
CA VAL A 85 -18.77 -9.34 -9.48
C VAL A 85 -17.32 -9.18 -9.03
N GLU A 86 -16.93 -7.96 -8.68
CA GLU A 86 -15.58 -7.62 -8.35
C GLU A 86 -15.47 -6.86 -7.03
N PHE A 87 -14.42 -7.16 -6.27
CA PHE A 87 -13.88 -6.28 -5.23
C PHE A 87 -13.00 -5.24 -5.89
N ALA A 88 -13.51 -4.03 -6.03
CA ALA A 88 -12.91 -2.94 -6.79
C ALA A 88 -12.74 -1.67 -5.95
N PRO A 89 -11.88 -1.67 -4.93
CA PRO A 89 -11.66 -0.48 -4.11
C PRO A 89 -11.02 0.65 -4.91
N PHE A 90 -11.03 1.85 -4.34
CA PHE A 90 -10.19 2.95 -4.79
C PHE A 90 -9.61 3.71 -3.59
N TYR A 91 -8.57 4.47 -3.84
CA TYR A 91 -8.04 5.42 -2.88
C TYR A 91 -7.86 6.79 -3.52
N VAL A 92 -7.87 7.84 -2.70
CA VAL A 92 -7.55 9.20 -3.12
C VAL A 92 -6.19 9.58 -2.54
N SER A 93 -5.35 10.22 -3.34
CA SER A 93 -4.07 10.77 -2.92
C SER A 93 -3.86 12.11 -3.59
N GLY A 94 -3.59 13.18 -2.80
CA GLY A 94 -3.43 14.53 -3.35
C GLY A 94 -4.64 15.04 -4.14
N GLY A 95 -5.85 14.54 -3.83
CA GLY A 95 -7.10 14.90 -4.51
C GLY A 95 -7.41 14.09 -5.77
N GLU A 96 -6.55 13.17 -6.19
CA GLU A 96 -6.76 12.29 -7.34
C GLU A 96 -7.16 10.87 -6.91
N ALA A 97 -8.20 10.32 -7.55
CA ALA A 97 -8.68 8.98 -7.28
C ALA A 97 -7.95 7.94 -8.15
N THR A 98 -7.44 6.89 -7.52
CA THR A 98 -6.88 5.72 -8.18
C THR A 98 -7.79 4.52 -7.95
N TYR A 99 -8.40 4.02 -9.02
CA TYR A 99 -9.26 2.84 -9.00
C TYR A 99 -8.43 1.56 -9.11
N LEU A 100 -8.81 0.56 -8.31
CA LEU A 100 -8.14 -0.72 -8.24
C LEU A 100 -9.08 -1.84 -8.71
N GLY A 101 -8.48 -2.91 -9.20
CA GLY A 101 -9.20 -4.09 -9.66
C GLY A 101 -8.26 -5.29 -9.72
N SER A 102 -8.71 -6.39 -10.28
CA SER A 102 -7.93 -7.63 -10.42
C SER A 102 -6.56 -7.44 -11.12
N TYR A 103 -6.39 -6.35 -11.86
CA TYR A 103 -5.14 -5.95 -12.52
C TYR A 103 -4.15 -5.23 -11.59
N SER A 104 -4.54 -4.88 -10.36
CA SER A 104 -3.70 -4.09 -9.44
C SER A 104 -2.75 -4.97 -8.64
N ALA A 105 -1.85 -5.67 -9.34
CA ALA A 105 -0.87 -6.57 -8.74
C ALA A 105 0.00 -5.87 -7.68
N GLY A 106 0.23 -6.55 -6.55
CA GLY A 106 0.99 -6.02 -5.42
C GLY A 106 0.18 -5.14 -4.45
N ILE A 107 -1.03 -4.70 -4.86
CA ILE A 107 -1.98 -3.98 -4.00
C ILE A 107 -3.16 -4.90 -3.66
N LEU A 108 -3.72 -5.56 -4.67
CA LEU A 108 -4.76 -6.57 -4.50
C LEU A 108 -4.22 -7.95 -4.86
N SER A 109 -4.70 -8.98 -4.17
CA SER A 109 -4.46 -10.37 -4.53
C SER A 109 -5.60 -11.28 -4.07
N GLY A 110 -5.67 -12.48 -4.65
CA GLY A 110 -6.72 -13.47 -4.36
C GLY A 110 -7.92 -13.31 -5.29
N ASP A 111 -9.08 -13.71 -4.78
CA ASP A 111 -10.33 -13.73 -5.54
C ASP A 111 -10.97 -12.34 -5.62
N CYS A 112 -10.39 -11.47 -6.43
CA CYS A 112 -10.92 -10.10 -6.59
C CYS A 112 -12.10 -10.05 -7.58
N THR A 113 -12.12 -10.92 -8.60
CA THR A 113 -13.18 -10.97 -9.61
C THR A 113 -13.62 -12.41 -9.84
N LYS A 114 -14.93 -12.66 -9.88
CA LYS A 114 -15.51 -13.96 -10.26
C LYS A 114 -16.74 -13.77 -11.13
N THR A 115 -16.90 -14.66 -12.11
CA THR A 115 -18.16 -14.82 -12.84
C THR A 115 -19.09 -15.69 -12.01
N LEU A 116 -20.22 -15.13 -11.58
CA LEU A 116 -21.16 -15.82 -10.70
C LEU A 116 -22.21 -16.59 -11.51
N LYS A 117 -22.74 -17.63 -10.88
CA LYS A 117 -23.95 -18.30 -11.32
C LYS A 117 -25.15 -17.69 -10.60
N ALA A 118 -26.20 -17.36 -11.36
CA ALA A 118 -27.40 -16.78 -10.80
C ALA A 118 -28.01 -17.68 -9.71
N GLY A 119 -28.51 -17.11 -8.63
CA GLY A 119 -29.11 -17.81 -7.50
C GLY A 119 -28.13 -18.42 -6.50
N GLU A 120 -26.84 -18.48 -6.78
CA GLU A 120 -25.85 -19.14 -5.91
C GLU A 120 -24.96 -18.13 -5.17
N TRP A 121 -24.80 -18.31 -3.85
CA TRP A 121 -23.84 -17.55 -3.05
C TRP A 121 -22.41 -17.98 -3.36
N THR A 122 -21.55 -17.04 -3.65
CA THR A 122 -20.14 -17.27 -3.98
C THR A 122 -19.24 -16.48 -3.04
N LYS A 123 -18.28 -17.16 -2.41
CA LYS A 123 -17.31 -16.54 -1.50
C LYS A 123 -16.16 -15.89 -2.27
N TYR A 124 -15.74 -14.74 -1.76
CA TYR A 124 -14.55 -14.02 -2.16
C TYR A 124 -13.59 -13.93 -0.98
N GLU A 125 -12.32 -14.13 -1.25
CA GLU A 125 -11.25 -13.94 -0.27
C GLU A 125 -9.99 -13.44 -0.95
N GLY A 126 -9.33 -12.48 -0.33
CA GLY A 126 -8.09 -11.95 -0.87
C GLY A 126 -7.39 -11.02 0.12
N THR A 127 -6.41 -10.30 -0.39
CA THR A 127 -5.70 -9.28 0.40
C THR A 127 -5.73 -7.93 -0.29
N PHE A 128 -5.78 -6.90 0.52
CA PHE A 128 -5.70 -5.51 0.10
C PHE A 128 -4.64 -4.80 0.92
N LYS A 129 -3.57 -4.33 0.25
CA LYS A 129 -2.54 -3.50 0.85
C LYS A 129 -2.95 -2.05 0.72
N ILE A 130 -3.11 -1.36 1.85
CA ILE A 130 -3.47 0.06 1.87
C ILE A 130 -2.27 0.89 1.39
N PRO A 131 -2.40 1.68 0.31
CA PRO A 131 -1.30 2.51 -0.16
C PRO A 131 -0.85 3.53 0.90
N LYS A 132 0.46 3.70 1.07
CA LYS A 132 1.02 4.67 2.03
C LYS A 132 0.57 6.12 1.74
N ALA A 133 0.35 6.45 0.47
CA ALA A 133 -0.06 7.78 0.01
C ALA A 133 -1.59 8.00 0.07
N ALA A 134 -2.38 7.03 0.50
CA ALA A 134 -3.84 7.17 0.52
C ALA A 134 -4.29 8.19 1.56
N ASP A 135 -5.06 9.19 1.14
CA ASP A 135 -5.73 10.16 2.01
C ASP A 135 -7.16 9.71 2.32
N GLN A 136 -7.75 8.95 1.40
CA GLN A 136 -9.04 8.30 1.54
C GLN A 136 -8.98 6.89 0.96
N VAL A 137 -9.69 5.95 1.57
CA VAL A 137 -9.80 4.56 1.10
C VAL A 137 -11.27 4.15 1.10
N VAL A 138 -11.76 3.74 -0.07
CA VAL A 138 -13.14 3.30 -0.24
C VAL A 138 -13.14 1.89 -0.82
N ILE A 139 -13.80 0.95 -0.14
CA ILE A 139 -14.06 -0.37 -0.70
C ILE A 139 -15.33 -0.33 -1.56
N ARG A 140 -15.32 -1.11 -2.64
CA ARG A 140 -16.48 -1.29 -3.50
C ARG A 140 -16.62 -2.76 -3.87
N ILE A 141 -17.88 -3.23 -3.90
CA ILE A 141 -18.25 -4.51 -4.47
C ILE A 141 -19.22 -4.19 -5.58
N ILE A 142 -18.83 -4.48 -6.81
CA ILE A 142 -19.55 -4.06 -8.02
C ILE A 142 -19.81 -5.25 -8.96
N GLU A 143 -21.02 -5.34 -9.49
CA GLU A 143 -21.28 -6.10 -10.70
C GLU A 143 -20.83 -5.24 -11.89
N GLN A 144 -19.89 -5.76 -12.70
CA GLN A 144 -19.12 -4.96 -13.64
C GLN A 144 -19.85 -4.56 -14.92
N GLY A 145 -20.89 -5.31 -15.34
CA GLY A 145 -21.39 -5.18 -16.72
C GLY A 145 -20.32 -5.53 -17.76
N THR A 146 -20.48 -5.06 -18.98
CA THR A 146 -19.57 -5.40 -20.08
C THR A 146 -18.28 -4.59 -20.13
N ASN A 147 -18.14 -3.55 -19.34
CA ASN A 147 -16.96 -2.66 -19.39
C ASN A 147 -16.64 -2.06 -18.01
N TYR A 148 -16.15 -2.89 -17.08
CA TYR A 148 -15.66 -2.47 -15.74
C TYR A 148 -16.58 -1.47 -15.01
N GLY A 149 -17.87 -1.79 -14.93
CA GLY A 149 -18.89 -0.94 -14.32
C GLY A 149 -19.39 0.18 -15.22
N GLN A 150 -19.14 0.08 -16.52
CA GLN A 150 -19.71 0.91 -17.58
C GLN A 150 -20.15 0.00 -18.73
N GLY A 151 -21.11 0.44 -19.55
CA GLY A 151 -21.64 -0.35 -20.65
C GLY A 151 -22.87 -1.18 -20.28
N ASP A 152 -23.16 -2.21 -21.07
CA ASP A 152 -24.37 -2.99 -20.93
C ASP A 152 -24.35 -3.82 -19.65
N CYS A 153 -25.45 -3.83 -18.93
CA CYS A 153 -25.65 -4.62 -17.73
C CYS A 153 -27.08 -5.20 -17.68
N VAL A 154 -27.27 -6.13 -16.77
CA VAL A 154 -28.60 -6.68 -16.51
C VAL A 154 -29.39 -5.76 -15.59
N LYS A 155 -30.68 -5.49 -15.92
CA LYS A 155 -31.64 -5.02 -14.93
C LYS A 155 -31.91 -6.14 -13.96
N GLY A 156 -31.33 -6.04 -12.77
CA GLY A 156 -31.40 -7.13 -11.83
C GLY A 156 -30.89 -6.73 -10.47
N THR A 157 -30.96 -7.68 -9.57
CA THR A 157 -30.54 -7.48 -8.18
C THR A 157 -29.32 -8.32 -7.88
N TYR A 158 -28.37 -7.73 -7.16
CA TYR A 158 -27.29 -8.52 -6.55
C TYR A 158 -27.20 -8.28 -5.05
N TYR A 159 -26.65 -9.26 -4.37
CA TYR A 159 -26.69 -9.37 -2.93
C TYR A 159 -25.27 -9.54 -2.40
N VAL A 160 -24.99 -8.93 -1.25
CA VAL A 160 -23.69 -9.02 -0.57
C VAL A 160 -23.89 -9.25 0.92
N THR A 161 -23.11 -10.16 1.51
CA THR A 161 -23.09 -10.39 2.96
C THR A 161 -21.68 -10.73 3.45
N GLY A 162 -21.48 -10.65 4.76
CA GLY A 162 -20.26 -11.10 5.43
C GLY A 162 -18.99 -10.34 5.03
N VAL A 163 -19.13 -9.07 4.66
CA VAL A 163 -17.96 -8.24 4.34
C VAL A 163 -17.11 -8.06 5.58
N SER A 164 -15.87 -8.49 5.50
CA SER A 164 -14.90 -8.33 6.57
C SER A 164 -13.55 -7.89 6.02
N MET A 165 -12.84 -7.09 6.81
CA MET A 165 -11.45 -6.74 6.58
C MET A 165 -10.68 -6.87 7.90
N ASN A 166 -9.69 -7.74 7.92
CA ASN A 166 -8.86 -8.00 9.09
C ASN A 166 -7.41 -7.72 8.77
N LYS A 167 -6.75 -6.88 9.58
CA LYS A 167 -5.33 -6.60 9.45
C LYS A 167 -4.53 -7.90 9.54
N ILE A 168 -3.62 -8.10 8.59
CA ILE A 168 -2.67 -9.20 8.65
C ILE A 168 -1.55 -8.76 9.58
N GLU A 169 -1.54 -9.34 10.78
CA GLU A 169 -0.43 -9.16 11.70
C GLU A 169 0.82 -9.77 11.09
N ARG A 170 1.81 -8.94 10.81
CA ARG A 170 3.13 -9.45 10.47
C ARG A 170 3.78 -9.92 11.76
N GLU A 171 4.12 -11.19 11.84
CA GLU A 171 5.05 -11.62 12.87
C GLU A 171 6.33 -10.81 12.70
N LYS A 172 6.63 -9.94 13.67
CA LYS A 172 7.94 -9.30 13.70
C LYS A 172 8.97 -10.42 13.81
N PRO A 173 9.96 -10.45 12.91
CA PRO A 173 11.00 -11.47 13.04
C PRO A 173 11.61 -11.37 14.44
N SER A 174 11.67 -12.48 15.13
CA SER A 174 12.33 -12.53 16.44
C SER A 174 13.84 -12.39 16.24
N ILE A 175 14.44 -11.49 17.03
CA ILE A 175 15.89 -11.36 17.05
C ILE A 175 16.42 -12.43 17.98
N GLU A 176 17.35 -13.29 17.48
CA GLU A 176 18.11 -14.18 18.31
C GLU A 176 19.11 -13.36 19.13
N LYS A 177 18.82 -13.24 20.44
CA LYS A 177 19.61 -12.41 21.36
C LYS A 177 20.76 -13.16 22.05
N ASP A 178 20.75 -14.48 21.99
CA ASP A 178 21.75 -15.34 22.65
C ASP A 178 23.01 -15.58 21.83
N ILE A 179 23.08 -15.06 20.61
CA ILE A 179 24.29 -15.12 19.78
C ILE A 179 25.28 -14.01 20.16
N PRO A 180 26.59 -14.25 20.08
CA PRO A 180 27.63 -13.26 20.35
C PRO A 180 27.51 -12.05 19.42
N ASP A 181 27.86 -10.87 19.93
CA ASP A 181 27.88 -9.65 19.14
C ASP A 181 28.92 -9.74 18.03
N TRP A 182 28.50 -9.58 16.78
CA TRP A 182 29.37 -9.70 15.61
C TRP A 182 30.53 -8.68 15.67
N LYS A 183 30.24 -7.43 16.04
CA LYS A 183 31.25 -6.37 16.18
C LYS A 183 32.34 -6.71 17.18
N GLU A 184 32.00 -7.35 18.31
CA GLU A 184 32.97 -7.75 19.33
C GLU A 184 33.79 -8.97 18.85
N SER A 185 33.15 -9.89 18.13
CA SER A 185 33.87 -11.04 17.52
C SER A 185 34.88 -10.59 16.45
N VAL A 186 34.50 -9.62 15.61
CA VAL A 186 35.37 -9.01 14.60
C VAL A 186 36.56 -8.29 15.26
N LYS A 187 36.29 -7.50 16.30
CA LYS A 187 37.32 -6.79 17.06
C LYS A 187 38.29 -7.74 17.74
N ALA A 188 37.78 -8.81 18.34
CA ALA A 188 38.63 -9.83 18.97
C ALA A 188 39.52 -10.56 17.96
N ALA A 189 39.04 -10.84 16.75
CA ALA A 189 39.78 -11.56 15.72
C ALA A 189 40.75 -10.70 14.92
N LEU A 190 40.40 -9.44 14.63
CA LEU A 190 41.09 -8.59 13.65
C LEU A 190 41.66 -7.28 14.24
N GLY A 191 41.37 -7.00 15.50
CA GLY A 191 41.86 -5.81 16.21
C GLY A 191 40.85 -4.65 16.20
N ASN A 192 41.19 -3.62 16.98
CA ASN A 192 40.27 -2.49 17.25
C ASN A 192 40.03 -1.54 16.06
N ASP A 193 40.91 -1.60 15.06
CA ASP A 193 40.82 -0.71 13.89
C ASP A 193 39.84 -1.20 12.82
N VAL A 194 39.38 -2.45 12.93
CA VAL A 194 38.40 -3.03 12.01
C VAL A 194 36.99 -2.79 12.51
N VAL A 195 36.12 -2.38 11.60
CA VAL A 195 34.71 -2.15 11.89
C VAL A 195 33.83 -3.25 11.27
N ALA A 196 32.82 -3.68 12.02
CA ALA A 196 31.73 -4.48 11.50
C ALA A 196 30.65 -3.53 11.02
N GLY A 197 30.32 -3.55 9.73
CA GLY A 197 29.36 -2.62 9.13
C GLY A 197 28.25 -3.31 8.36
N THR A 198 27.12 -2.64 8.24
CA THR A 198 25.98 -3.03 7.41
C THR A 198 25.45 -1.84 6.61
N ALA A 199 24.57 -2.10 5.64
CA ALA A 199 23.81 -1.06 4.97
C ALA A 199 22.44 -0.89 5.63
N VAL A 200 21.94 0.36 5.70
CA VAL A 200 20.61 0.70 6.21
C VAL A 200 19.96 1.70 5.26
N THR A 201 18.70 1.48 4.93
CA THR A 201 17.89 2.40 4.11
C THR A 201 16.95 3.25 4.96
N GLY A 202 16.33 4.26 4.34
CA GLY A 202 15.40 5.17 5.00
C GLY A 202 14.16 4.49 5.58
N ASP A 203 13.73 3.36 5.02
CA ASP A 203 12.61 2.58 5.56
C ASP A 203 13.08 1.72 6.74
N GLU A 204 14.25 1.08 6.63
CA GLU A 204 14.80 0.18 7.63
C GLU A 204 15.18 0.87 8.94
N ILE A 205 15.65 2.12 8.87
CA ILE A 205 16.01 2.88 10.09
C ILE A 205 14.82 3.17 11.00
N ASN A 206 13.60 3.03 10.50
CA ASN A 206 12.37 3.19 11.27
C ASN A 206 11.82 1.85 11.79
N ASP A 207 12.48 0.73 11.49
CA ASP A 207 12.12 -0.59 12.02
C ASP A 207 12.95 -0.88 13.27
N ASP A 208 12.32 -0.77 14.45
CA ASP A 208 12.97 -0.96 15.73
C ASP A 208 13.64 -2.34 15.84
N THR A 209 13.05 -3.38 15.22
CA THR A 209 13.60 -4.75 15.24
C THR A 209 14.89 -4.84 14.44
N LEU A 210 14.93 -4.21 13.25
CA LEU A 210 16.16 -4.14 12.46
C LEU A 210 17.23 -3.29 13.13
N MET A 211 16.82 -2.17 13.76
CA MET A 211 17.76 -1.32 14.47
C MET A 211 18.35 -2.00 15.71
N GLU A 212 17.58 -2.80 16.47
CA GLU A 212 18.16 -3.65 17.53
C GLU A 212 19.26 -4.57 17.01
N LEU A 213 19.12 -5.17 15.80
CA LEU A 213 20.18 -5.98 15.17
C LEU A 213 21.39 -5.13 14.79
N VAL A 214 21.16 -3.94 14.22
CA VAL A 214 22.25 -3.03 13.88
C VAL A 214 23.05 -2.64 15.12
N GLU A 215 22.38 -2.23 16.17
CA GLU A 215 22.97 -1.81 17.44
C GLU A 215 23.74 -2.93 18.12
N LYS A 216 23.22 -4.16 18.07
CA LYS A 216 23.85 -5.33 18.64
C LYS A 216 25.12 -5.74 17.87
N HIS A 217 25.04 -5.81 16.55
CA HIS A 217 26.05 -6.52 15.74
C HIS A 217 27.00 -5.60 15.00
N PHE A 218 26.68 -4.31 14.83
CA PHE A 218 27.45 -3.43 13.97
C PHE A 218 27.87 -2.15 14.67
N ASN A 219 29.02 -1.62 14.30
CA ASN A 219 29.54 -0.33 14.74
C ASN A 219 29.80 0.62 13.58
N ALA A 220 29.31 0.28 12.38
CA ALA A 220 29.29 1.16 11.23
C ALA A 220 28.04 0.89 10.37
N VAL A 221 27.47 1.95 9.79
CA VAL A 221 26.41 1.85 8.79
C VAL A 221 26.80 2.57 7.52
N THR A 222 26.35 2.02 6.39
CA THR A 222 26.39 2.68 5.08
C THR A 222 24.96 2.98 4.67
N LEU A 223 24.66 4.19 4.25
CA LEU A 223 23.34 4.53 3.72
C LEU A 223 23.14 3.78 2.40
N GLY A 224 22.06 3.01 2.31
CA GLY A 224 21.84 2.08 1.21
C GLY A 224 21.65 2.77 -0.14
N ASN A 225 20.84 3.84 -0.18
CA ASN A 225 20.50 4.57 -1.40
C ASN A 225 20.60 6.09 -1.25
N GLU A 226 20.44 6.64 -0.07
CA GLU A 226 20.11 8.03 0.20
C GLU A 226 21.25 9.01 -0.11
N LEU A 227 22.49 8.51 -0.25
CA LEU A 227 23.67 9.29 -0.69
C LEU A 227 24.14 8.93 -2.11
N LYS A 228 23.39 8.11 -2.85
CA LYS A 228 23.66 7.89 -4.27
C LYS A 228 23.26 9.12 -5.08
N PRO A 229 23.92 9.39 -6.23
CA PRO A 229 23.59 10.54 -7.07
C PRO A 229 22.10 10.65 -7.40
N ASP A 230 21.42 9.56 -7.78
CA ASP A 230 19.98 9.55 -8.05
C ASP A 230 19.16 10.17 -6.92
N ALA A 231 19.41 9.73 -5.68
CA ALA A 231 18.68 10.22 -4.52
C ALA A 231 18.99 11.71 -4.24
N LEU A 232 20.26 12.11 -4.41
CA LEU A 232 20.70 13.50 -4.23
C LEU A 232 20.16 14.41 -5.32
N PHE A 233 19.95 13.90 -6.54
CA PHE A 233 19.27 14.60 -7.63
C PHE A 233 17.75 14.44 -7.61
N ASN A 234 17.19 13.91 -6.52
CA ASN A 234 15.77 13.69 -6.33
C ASN A 234 15.12 12.86 -7.45
N TYR A 235 15.88 11.89 -8.01
CA TYR A 235 15.46 11.02 -9.13
C TYR A 235 15.04 11.79 -10.40
N GLN A 236 15.60 12.97 -10.63
CA GLN A 236 15.26 13.86 -11.74
C GLN A 236 16.36 13.93 -12.82
N LEU A 237 17.19 12.89 -12.94
CA LEU A 237 18.28 12.86 -13.93
C LEU A 237 17.84 12.57 -15.35
N GLU A 238 16.57 12.23 -15.59
CA GLU A 238 16.01 11.99 -16.90
C GLU A 238 15.23 13.21 -17.41
N ASP A 239 15.62 13.72 -18.57
CA ASP A 239 14.94 14.70 -19.43
C ASP A 239 14.19 15.89 -18.78
N LYS A 240 14.80 17.06 -18.82
CA LYS A 240 14.26 18.40 -18.45
C LYS A 240 14.40 18.79 -16.98
N VAL A 241 15.58 18.67 -16.45
CA VAL A 241 15.91 19.28 -15.16
C VAL A 241 15.97 20.81 -15.34
N ASN A 242 15.27 21.55 -14.48
CA ASN A 242 15.52 22.97 -14.35
C ASN A 242 16.97 23.18 -13.93
N THR A 243 17.67 24.15 -14.54
CA THR A 243 19.05 24.48 -14.20
C THR A 243 19.17 25.89 -13.66
N LYS A 244 20.22 26.12 -12.92
CA LYS A 244 20.70 27.46 -12.53
C LYS A 244 22.18 27.59 -12.82
N THR A 245 22.63 28.80 -13.12
CA THR A 245 24.05 29.10 -13.31
C THR A 245 24.69 29.41 -11.97
N ILE A 246 25.80 28.77 -11.66
CA ILE A 246 26.67 29.11 -10.52
C ILE A 246 28.07 29.52 -10.98
N GLN A 247 28.77 30.30 -10.17
CA GLN A 247 30.17 30.61 -10.38
C GLN A 247 31.07 29.60 -9.67
N PHE A 248 31.86 28.86 -10.44
CA PHE A 248 32.86 27.94 -9.88
C PHE A 248 34.22 28.19 -10.47
N LYS A 249 35.17 28.58 -9.65
CA LYS A 249 36.55 28.91 -10.05
C LYS A 249 36.63 29.96 -11.18
N GLY A 250 35.70 30.92 -11.20
CA GLY A 250 35.63 31.97 -12.21
C GLY A 250 35.02 31.55 -13.54
N GLN A 251 34.37 30.43 -13.59
CA GLN A 251 33.61 29.93 -14.75
C GLN A 251 32.15 29.79 -14.42
N ASP A 252 31.29 30.07 -15.38
CA ASP A 252 29.85 29.78 -15.31
C ASP A 252 29.64 28.28 -15.46
N LEU A 253 28.92 27.67 -14.51
CA LEU A 253 28.57 26.27 -14.54
C LEU A 253 27.06 26.14 -14.37
N GLU A 254 26.42 25.46 -15.34
CA GLU A 254 25.02 25.07 -15.24
C GLU A 254 24.87 23.86 -14.32
N VAL A 255 24.07 24.02 -13.27
CA VAL A 255 23.79 22.96 -12.29
C VAL A 255 22.28 22.73 -12.18
N PRO A 256 21.85 21.49 -11.90
CA PRO A 256 20.43 21.19 -11.73
C PRO A 256 19.83 21.91 -10.53
N VAL A 257 18.51 22.12 -10.58
CA VAL A 257 17.66 22.52 -9.44
C VAL A 257 16.74 21.37 -9.12
N VAL A 258 16.88 20.76 -7.96
CA VAL A 258 16.25 19.47 -7.63
C VAL A 258 15.13 19.55 -6.60
N ASN A 259 14.93 20.73 -5.99
CA ASN A 259 13.83 20.95 -5.05
C ASN A 259 13.31 22.40 -5.13
N GLU A 260 12.22 22.67 -4.41
CA GLU A 260 11.57 24.01 -4.39
C GLU A 260 12.45 25.10 -3.74
N ALA A 261 13.40 24.72 -2.89
CA ALA A 261 14.36 25.66 -2.30
C ALA A 261 15.42 26.13 -3.30
N GLY A 262 15.48 25.52 -4.47
CA GLY A 262 16.44 25.86 -5.51
C GLY A 262 17.82 25.21 -5.33
N ASP A 263 17.92 24.14 -4.53
CA ASP A 263 19.16 23.42 -4.30
C ASP A 263 19.55 22.58 -5.51
N SER A 264 20.85 22.32 -5.65
CA SER A 264 21.39 21.44 -6.71
C SER A 264 21.54 19.98 -6.26
N LEU A 265 21.45 19.74 -4.95
CA LEU A 265 21.44 18.41 -4.31
C LEU A 265 20.42 18.41 -3.18
N ASP A 266 19.66 17.34 -3.07
CA ASP A 266 18.69 17.14 -2.00
C ASP A 266 19.22 16.12 -0.98
N PHE A 267 19.66 16.60 0.19
CA PHE A 267 20.12 15.76 1.29
C PHE A 267 19.01 15.35 2.26
N SER A 268 17.77 15.77 2.06
CA SER A 268 16.69 15.57 3.03
C SER A 268 16.46 14.11 3.44
N ARG A 269 16.69 13.17 2.51
CA ARG A 269 16.60 11.73 2.80
C ARG A 269 17.78 11.23 3.61
N ALA A 270 18.99 11.64 3.24
CA ALA A 270 20.22 11.26 3.95
C ALA A 270 20.25 11.85 5.36
N ASP A 271 19.83 13.10 5.52
CA ASP A 271 19.82 13.81 6.81
C ASP A 271 18.91 13.11 7.83
N LYS A 272 17.80 12.54 7.41
CA LYS A 272 16.91 11.76 8.30
C LYS A 272 17.63 10.58 8.92
N LEU A 273 18.39 9.81 8.12
CA LEU A 273 19.17 8.67 8.61
C LEU A 273 20.34 9.13 9.47
N ILE A 274 21.07 10.13 9.00
CA ILE A 274 22.24 10.67 9.70
C ILE A 274 21.82 11.18 11.08
N ASN A 275 20.73 11.94 11.16
CA ASN A 275 20.24 12.49 12.42
C ASN A 275 19.85 11.40 13.42
N LYS A 276 19.16 10.34 12.97
CA LYS A 276 18.84 9.19 13.86
C LYS A 276 20.10 8.51 14.42
N ILE A 277 21.12 8.28 13.58
CA ILE A 277 22.39 7.73 14.06
C ILE A 277 23.10 8.70 14.99
N CYS A 278 23.03 10.01 14.75
CA CYS A 278 23.60 11.01 15.65
C CYS A 278 22.87 11.04 17.00
N GLU A 279 21.55 10.94 17.02
CA GLU A 279 20.75 10.82 18.25
C GLU A 279 21.16 9.58 19.04
N TRP A 280 21.20 8.41 18.39
CA TRP A 280 21.71 7.18 19.00
C TRP A 280 23.11 7.37 19.60
N ASN A 281 24.04 7.94 18.84
CA ASN A 281 25.42 8.15 19.29
C ASN A 281 25.53 9.10 20.50
N ASN A 282 24.61 10.05 20.63
CA ASN A 282 24.54 10.94 21.79
C ASN A 282 24.06 10.22 23.03
N GLU A 283 23.12 9.31 22.88
CA GLU A 283 22.57 8.48 23.97
C GLU A 283 23.52 7.34 24.33
N ASN A 284 24.36 6.87 23.41
CA ASN A 284 25.26 5.73 23.57
C ASN A 284 26.73 6.09 23.27
N PRO A 285 27.37 6.96 24.07
CA PRO A 285 28.70 7.51 23.76
C PRO A 285 29.81 6.44 23.72
N ASP A 286 29.63 5.33 24.43
CA ASP A 286 30.60 4.22 24.48
C ASP A 286 30.35 3.17 23.38
N ASN A 287 29.24 3.23 22.68
CA ASN A 287 28.85 2.28 21.64
C ASN A 287 28.41 2.96 20.35
N LYS A 288 29.23 3.89 19.86
CA LYS A 288 28.91 4.70 18.69
C LYS A 288 28.91 3.90 17.39
N ILE A 289 27.97 4.22 16.54
CA ILE A 289 27.87 3.73 15.16
C ILE A 289 28.47 4.78 14.23
N ARG A 290 29.47 4.38 13.42
CA ARG A 290 30.08 5.22 12.39
C ARG A 290 29.21 5.23 11.14
N ILE A 291 29.20 6.38 10.43
CA ILE A 291 28.50 6.51 9.16
C ILE A 291 29.54 6.50 8.04
N ARG A 292 29.31 5.62 7.03
CA ARG A 292 30.07 5.60 5.78
C ARG A 292 29.21 6.19 4.67
N GLY A 293 29.68 7.29 4.07
CA GLY A 293 29.05 7.84 2.86
C GLY A 293 29.25 6.91 1.66
N HIS A 294 28.20 6.70 0.91
CA HIS A 294 28.16 5.87 -0.30
C HIS A 294 27.08 6.45 -1.24
N VAL A 295 27.39 7.00 -2.39
CA VAL A 295 28.67 7.11 -3.10
C VAL A 295 28.66 8.37 -3.96
N LEU A 296 29.81 9.02 -4.15
CA LEU A 296 29.91 10.26 -4.96
C LEU A 296 29.69 9.99 -6.47
N VAL A 297 30.06 8.81 -6.96
CA VAL A 297 29.89 8.40 -8.37
C VAL A 297 29.42 6.94 -8.38
N TRP A 298 28.41 6.65 -9.16
CA TRP A 298 27.79 5.34 -9.26
C TRP A 298 27.69 4.89 -10.73
N HIS A 299 27.92 3.61 -11.02
CA HIS A 299 28.00 3.07 -12.40
C HIS A 299 26.66 3.02 -13.13
N SER A 300 25.55 3.12 -12.42
CA SER A 300 24.19 3.05 -12.98
C SER A 300 23.55 4.44 -13.22
N GLN A 301 24.35 5.51 -13.13
CA GLN A 301 23.87 6.90 -13.24
C GLN A 301 24.79 7.75 -14.08
#